data_80b636e66bfc56785eb1d2a05ed7f1ff
#
_entry.id   80b636e66bfc56785eb1d2a05ed7f1ff
#
_cell.length_a   1.000
_cell.length_b   1.000
_cell.length_c   1.000
_cell.angle_alpha   90.00
_cell.angle_beta   90.00
_cell.angle_gamma   90.00
#
_symmetry.space_group_name_H-M   'P 1'
#
loop_
_entity.id
_entity.type
_entity.pdbx_description
1 polymer ?
#
loop_
_entity_poly.entity_id
_entity_poly.type
_entity_poly.pdbx_seq_one_letter_code
_entity_poly.pdbx_strand_id
1 'polypeptide(L)'
;MTARGQWTLVLAVVAALALGVWAATRTLGDELFPVAVGSRAPDFSAAVVQATTPPRAGESPAVRTLADYKGQVVLVNVWATWCGPCREEIPSLQALYRDFAPRGFKIVAVSVDEGKDDAPKVATFMRGFGVTFDVLHDPEGTIQKVYQTTGVPENFVIGADGVVRKKAYAQDWNAPENRALIAQLLDESGAPPAPAGSPNGTPNGAPNAPPAGGAEPGARPTAVPVRPTASR
;
A
#
# COMPACT_ATOMS: atom_id res chain seq x y z
N MET A 1 -40.98 -34.80 -31.03
CA MET A 1 -40.76 -33.66 -30.10
C MET A 1 -41.39 -32.42 -30.78
N THR A 2 -42.32 -31.76 -30.11
CA THR A 2 -42.97 -30.57 -30.68
C THR A 2 -41.98 -29.37 -30.62
N ALA A 3 -42.03 -28.50 -31.63
CA ALA A 3 -41.16 -27.33 -31.70
C ALA A 3 -41.16 -26.49 -30.38
N ARG A 4 -42.28 -26.47 -29.68
CA ARG A 4 -42.43 -25.82 -28.36
C ARG A 4 -41.55 -26.46 -27.30
N GLY A 5 -41.42 -27.79 -27.26
CA GLY A 5 -40.57 -28.50 -26.31
C GLY A 5 -39.08 -28.31 -26.55
N GLN A 6 -38.64 -28.09 -27.81
CA GLN A 6 -37.26 -27.76 -28.13
C GLN A 6 -36.90 -26.36 -27.63
N TRP A 7 -37.77 -25.40 -27.83
CA TRP A 7 -37.47 -24.02 -27.34
C TRP A 7 -37.45 -23.92 -25.82
N THR A 8 -38.29 -24.65 -25.09
CA THR A 8 -38.26 -24.68 -23.61
C THR A 8 -36.95 -25.30 -23.11
N LEU A 9 -36.47 -26.34 -23.74
CA LEU A 9 -35.17 -26.97 -23.39
C LEU A 9 -34.01 -26.00 -23.63
N VAL A 10 -33.97 -25.32 -24.79
CA VAL A 10 -32.94 -24.33 -25.12
C VAL A 10 -32.94 -23.18 -24.11
N LEU A 11 -34.10 -22.63 -23.79
CA LEU A 11 -34.19 -21.55 -22.81
C LEU A 11 -33.76 -21.99 -21.40
N ALA A 12 -34.10 -23.24 -20.99
CA ALA A 12 -33.68 -23.78 -19.70
C ALA A 12 -32.13 -23.92 -19.63
N VAL A 13 -31.50 -24.42 -20.71
CA VAL A 13 -30.05 -24.56 -20.80
C VAL A 13 -29.35 -23.20 -20.77
N VAL A 14 -29.87 -22.22 -21.55
CA VAL A 14 -29.30 -20.87 -21.55
C VAL A 14 -29.44 -20.21 -20.17
N ALA A 15 -30.58 -20.35 -19.50
CA ALA A 15 -30.78 -19.84 -18.16
C ALA A 15 -29.86 -20.49 -17.13
N ALA A 16 -29.66 -21.81 -17.22
CA ALA A 16 -28.73 -22.54 -16.34
C ALA A 16 -27.27 -22.11 -16.55
N LEU A 17 -26.84 -21.93 -17.82
CA LEU A 17 -25.52 -21.42 -18.15
C LEU A 17 -25.32 -19.99 -17.66
N ALA A 18 -26.30 -19.12 -17.88
CA ALA A 18 -26.24 -17.73 -17.40
C ALA A 18 -26.16 -17.66 -15.87
N LEU A 19 -26.93 -18.49 -15.16
CA LEU A 19 -26.89 -18.61 -13.71
C LEU A 19 -25.52 -19.16 -13.24
N GLY A 20 -24.99 -20.17 -13.92
CA GLY A 20 -23.68 -20.74 -13.64
C GLY A 20 -22.56 -19.72 -13.83
N VAL A 21 -22.55 -18.98 -14.94
CA VAL A 21 -21.58 -17.90 -15.18
C VAL A 21 -21.73 -16.79 -14.13
N TRP A 22 -22.95 -16.38 -13.82
CA TRP A 22 -23.21 -15.37 -12.79
C TRP A 22 -22.72 -15.82 -11.40
N ALA A 23 -23.00 -17.05 -11.01
CA ALA A 23 -22.49 -17.63 -9.76
C ALA A 23 -20.96 -17.71 -9.75
N ALA A 24 -20.36 -18.20 -10.85
CA ALA A 24 -18.91 -18.31 -11.00
C ALA A 24 -18.23 -16.93 -10.92
N THR A 25 -18.77 -15.89 -11.57
CA THR A 25 -18.21 -14.54 -11.50
C THR A 25 -18.34 -13.92 -10.11
N ARG A 26 -19.34 -14.30 -9.32
CA ARG A 26 -19.47 -13.84 -7.94
C ARG A 26 -18.56 -14.55 -6.93
N THR A 27 -18.27 -15.83 -7.17
CA THR A 27 -17.45 -16.64 -6.24
C THR A 27 -15.97 -16.67 -6.61
N LEU A 28 -15.63 -16.55 -7.90
CA LEU A 28 -14.26 -16.63 -8.41
C LEU A 28 -13.73 -15.29 -8.93
N GLY A 29 -14.59 -14.26 -9.00
CA GLY A 29 -14.24 -12.97 -9.59
C GLY A 29 -13.05 -12.31 -8.91
N ASP A 30 -12.98 -12.39 -7.59
CA ASP A 30 -11.92 -11.77 -6.80
C ASP A 30 -10.58 -12.52 -6.93
N GLU A 31 -10.60 -13.80 -7.33
CA GLU A 31 -9.38 -14.61 -7.53
C GLU A 31 -8.85 -14.55 -8.98
N LEU A 32 -9.72 -14.29 -9.96
CA LEU A 32 -9.38 -14.38 -11.39
C LEU A 32 -8.99 -13.03 -12.01
N PHE A 33 -9.37 -11.91 -11.39
CA PHE A 33 -9.10 -10.59 -11.95
C PHE A 33 -8.16 -9.79 -11.04
N PRO A 34 -7.11 -9.16 -11.62
CA PRO A 34 -6.21 -8.32 -10.85
C PRO A 34 -6.98 -7.17 -10.19
N VAL A 35 -6.56 -6.79 -8.99
CA VAL A 35 -7.11 -5.64 -8.28
C VAL A 35 -6.94 -4.40 -9.14
N ALA A 36 -8.07 -3.83 -9.58
CA ALA A 36 -8.12 -2.70 -10.49
C ALA A 36 -8.87 -1.52 -9.87
N VAL A 37 -8.68 -0.34 -10.44
CA VAL A 37 -9.49 0.83 -10.07
C VAL A 37 -10.97 0.52 -10.34
N GLY A 38 -11.81 0.78 -9.34
CA GLY A 38 -13.25 0.49 -9.38
C GLY A 38 -13.62 -0.88 -8.79
N SER A 39 -12.68 -1.81 -8.56
CA SER A 39 -12.95 -3.06 -7.86
C SER A 39 -12.98 -2.86 -6.34
N ARG A 40 -13.66 -3.77 -5.64
CA ARG A 40 -13.57 -3.84 -4.18
C ARG A 40 -12.17 -4.31 -3.78
N ALA A 41 -11.57 -3.61 -2.81
CA ALA A 41 -10.27 -4.00 -2.27
C ALA A 41 -10.41 -5.34 -1.52
N PRO A 42 -9.59 -6.35 -1.84
CA PRO A 42 -9.57 -7.62 -1.10
C PRO A 42 -9.10 -7.39 0.34
N ASP A 43 -9.62 -8.20 1.27
CA ASP A 43 -9.10 -8.20 2.63
C ASP A 43 -7.75 -8.93 2.68
N PHE A 44 -6.91 -8.53 3.62
CA PHE A 44 -5.63 -9.15 3.93
C PHE A 44 -5.43 -9.17 5.44
N SER A 45 -4.50 -9.98 5.91
CA SER A 45 -4.12 -10.05 7.32
C SER A 45 -2.60 -10.08 7.42
N ALA A 46 -2.04 -9.20 8.26
CA ALA A 46 -0.59 -9.14 8.47
C ALA A 46 -0.24 -8.77 9.92
N ALA A 47 0.96 -9.18 10.36
CA ALA A 47 1.45 -8.92 11.70
C ALA A 47 1.77 -7.43 11.90
N VAL A 48 1.39 -6.89 13.05
CA VAL A 48 1.67 -5.49 13.41
C VAL A 48 3.13 -5.34 13.82
N VAL A 49 3.83 -4.42 13.17
CA VAL A 49 5.18 -3.99 13.53
C VAL A 49 5.14 -2.63 14.23
N GLN A 50 4.29 -1.74 13.75
CA GLN A 50 4.02 -0.43 14.34
C GLN A 50 2.55 -0.10 14.10
N ALA A 51 1.81 0.24 15.15
CA ALA A 51 0.42 0.65 15.05
C ALA A 51 0.21 2.05 15.64
N THR A 52 -0.54 2.87 14.92
CA THR A 52 -1.01 4.18 15.38
C THR A 52 -2.49 4.13 15.77
N THR A 53 -3.19 3.14 15.27
CA THR A 53 -4.59 2.87 15.61
C THR A 53 -4.63 1.85 16.74
N PRO A 54 -5.22 2.16 17.91
CA PRO A 54 -5.35 1.19 18.99
C PRO A 54 -6.22 0.00 18.53
N PRO A 55 -5.97 -1.23 19.04
CA PRO A 55 -6.81 -2.38 18.75
C PRO A 55 -8.23 -2.14 19.25
N ARG A 56 -9.21 -2.66 18.52
CA ARG A 56 -10.59 -2.69 19.02
C ARG A 56 -10.72 -3.68 20.18
N ALA A 57 -11.75 -3.49 20.99
CA ALA A 57 -12.02 -4.42 22.08
C ALA A 57 -12.24 -5.85 21.54
N GLY A 58 -11.40 -6.80 21.98
CA GLY A 58 -11.42 -8.18 21.52
C GLY A 58 -10.53 -8.52 20.34
N GLU A 59 -9.84 -7.55 19.73
CA GLU A 59 -8.87 -7.79 18.65
C GLU A 59 -7.48 -8.13 19.22
N SER A 60 -6.77 -9.02 18.52
CA SER A 60 -5.37 -9.27 18.80
C SER A 60 -4.55 -8.05 18.37
N PRO A 61 -3.78 -7.40 19.25
CA PRO A 61 -2.92 -6.29 18.88
C PRO A 61 -1.79 -6.70 17.93
N ALA A 62 -1.58 -7.99 17.73
CA ALA A 62 -0.50 -8.53 16.93
C ALA A 62 -0.82 -8.65 15.42
N VAL A 63 -2.07 -8.49 15.01
CA VAL A 63 -2.51 -8.66 13.60
C VAL A 63 -3.49 -7.55 13.24
N ARG A 64 -3.43 -7.09 11.98
CA ARG A 64 -4.37 -6.17 11.36
C ARG A 64 -4.84 -6.69 10.02
N THR A 65 -6.08 -6.34 9.70
CA THR A 65 -6.75 -6.61 8.42
C THR A 65 -7.18 -5.31 7.76
N LEU A 66 -7.51 -5.33 6.48
CA LEU A 66 -8.13 -4.16 5.84
C LEU A 66 -9.48 -3.82 6.49
N ALA A 67 -10.22 -4.82 6.96
CA ALA A 67 -11.52 -4.64 7.62
C ALA A 67 -11.44 -3.74 8.87
N ASP A 68 -10.28 -3.65 9.54
CA ASP A 68 -10.06 -2.77 10.70
C ASP A 68 -10.13 -1.29 10.34
N TYR A 69 -9.97 -0.96 9.08
CA TYR A 69 -10.01 0.40 8.53
C TYR A 69 -11.32 0.71 7.79
N LYS A 70 -12.34 -0.13 7.96
CA LYS A 70 -13.64 0.04 7.28
C LYS A 70 -14.24 1.42 7.56
N GLY A 71 -14.74 2.06 6.52
CA GLY A 71 -15.33 3.41 6.60
C GLY A 71 -14.30 4.54 6.58
N GLN A 72 -13.02 4.24 6.41
CA GLN A 72 -11.94 5.21 6.31
C GLN A 72 -11.36 5.24 4.89
N VAL A 73 -10.78 6.37 4.52
CA VAL A 73 -9.94 6.47 3.32
C VAL A 73 -8.57 5.91 3.66
N VAL A 74 -8.14 4.88 2.92
CA VAL A 74 -6.91 4.13 3.21
C VAL A 74 -5.98 4.12 2.01
N LEU A 75 -4.69 4.34 2.23
CA LEU A 75 -3.63 4.02 1.28
C LEU A 75 -2.92 2.75 1.78
N VAL A 76 -3.05 1.66 1.04
CA VAL A 76 -2.26 0.44 1.26
C VAL A 76 -1.00 0.53 0.41
N ASN A 77 0.16 0.47 1.06
CA ASN A 77 1.48 0.49 0.43
C ASN A 77 2.15 -0.88 0.62
N VAL A 78 2.36 -1.60 -0.46
CA VAL A 78 3.10 -2.88 -0.46
C VAL A 78 4.55 -2.59 -0.80
N TRP A 79 5.48 -2.93 0.11
CA TRP A 79 6.87 -2.49 0.03
C TRP A 79 7.85 -3.49 0.67
N ALA A 80 9.16 -3.24 0.54
CA ALA A 80 10.20 -4.02 1.23
C ALA A 80 11.43 -3.15 1.57
N THR A 81 12.21 -3.56 2.57
CA THR A 81 13.42 -2.81 3.02
C THR A 81 14.51 -2.76 1.97
N TRP A 82 14.62 -3.77 1.12
CA TRP A 82 15.59 -3.88 0.02
C TRP A 82 15.19 -3.11 -1.25
N CYS A 83 13.98 -2.59 -1.30
CA CYS A 83 13.43 -1.91 -2.48
C CYS A 83 13.87 -0.43 -2.52
N GLY A 84 14.71 -0.07 -3.48
CA GLY A 84 15.21 1.30 -3.67
C GLY A 84 14.09 2.34 -3.86
N PRO A 85 13.21 2.18 -4.87
CA PRO A 85 12.10 3.11 -5.10
C PRO A 85 11.12 3.22 -3.91
N CYS A 86 10.95 2.15 -3.11
CA CYS A 86 10.13 2.21 -1.90
C CYS A 86 10.72 3.20 -0.89
N ARG A 87 12.04 3.24 -0.75
CA ARG A 87 12.74 4.16 0.17
C ARG A 87 12.56 5.62 -0.26
N GLU A 88 12.51 5.86 -1.57
CA GLU A 88 12.36 7.20 -2.13
C GLU A 88 10.95 7.78 -1.89
N GLU A 89 9.91 6.94 -1.90
CA GLU A 89 8.52 7.40 -1.72
C GLU A 89 8.12 7.60 -0.24
N ILE A 90 8.77 6.92 0.73
CA ILE A 90 8.41 6.96 2.15
C ILE A 90 8.32 8.40 2.71
N PRO A 91 9.24 9.33 2.43
CA PRO A 91 9.13 10.70 2.92
C PRO A 91 7.86 11.41 2.44
N SER A 92 7.45 11.19 1.19
CA SER A 92 6.24 11.78 0.64
C SER A 92 4.96 11.16 1.22
N LEU A 93 4.97 9.85 1.48
CA LEU A 93 3.90 9.15 2.22
C LEU A 93 3.75 9.72 3.64
N GLN A 94 4.88 9.93 4.34
CA GLN A 94 4.85 10.49 5.69
C GLN A 94 4.33 11.94 5.71
N ALA A 95 4.70 12.75 4.72
CA ALA A 95 4.18 14.11 4.59
C ALA A 95 2.66 14.10 4.33
N LEU A 96 2.20 13.26 3.40
CA LEU A 96 0.77 13.08 3.11
C LEU A 96 0.01 12.61 4.37
N TYR A 97 0.53 11.62 5.09
CA TYR A 97 -0.10 11.10 6.29
C TYR A 97 -0.24 12.17 7.37
N ARG A 98 0.84 12.90 7.68
CA ARG A 98 0.83 13.97 8.68
C ARG A 98 -0.27 15.01 8.40
N ASP A 99 -0.47 15.37 7.14
CA ASP A 99 -1.39 16.42 6.75
C ASP A 99 -2.86 15.95 6.75
N PHE A 100 -3.12 14.69 6.42
CA PHE A 100 -4.48 14.16 6.27
C PHE A 100 -4.94 13.21 7.41
N ALA A 101 -4.04 12.70 8.25
CA ALA A 101 -4.39 11.85 9.39
C ALA A 101 -5.40 12.51 10.35
N PRO A 102 -5.33 13.84 10.64
CA PRO A 102 -6.34 14.51 11.48
C PRO A 102 -7.76 14.45 10.90
N ARG A 103 -7.90 14.22 9.59
CA ARG A 103 -9.18 14.02 8.91
C ARG A 103 -9.62 12.57 8.85
N GLY A 104 -8.87 11.63 9.43
CA GLY A 104 -9.19 10.22 9.42
C GLY A 104 -8.55 9.41 8.29
N PHE A 105 -7.65 10.02 7.49
CA PHE A 105 -6.86 9.29 6.50
C PHE A 105 -5.92 8.28 7.15
N LYS A 106 -5.80 7.10 6.56
CA LYS A 106 -4.91 6.05 7.02
C LYS A 106 -3.91 5.66 5.95
N ILE A 107 -2.68 5.37 6.38
CA ILE A 107 -1.69 4.64 5.57
C ILE A 107 -1.38 3.34 6.29
N VAL A 108 -1.42 2.24 5.53
CA VAL A 108 -1.09 0.89 5.99
C VAL A 108 0.03 0.37 5.10
N ALA A 109 1.25 0.42 5.59
CA ALA A 109 2.43 -0.04 4.87
C ALA A 109 2.71 -1.50 5.23
N VAL A 110 2.55 -2.41 4.27
CA VAL A 110 2.75 -3.86 4.45
C VAL A 110 4.08 -4.25 3.84
N SER A 111 5.05 -4.60 4.69
CA SER A 111 6.34 -5.12 4.26
C SER A 111 6.21 -6.58 3.83
N VAL A 112 6.80 -6.90 2.69
CA VAL A 112 6.93 -8.26 2.16
C VAL A 112 8.37 -8.78 2.26
N ASP A 113 9.14 -8.29 3.23
CA ASP A 113 10.43 -8.90 3.57
C ASP A 113 10.20 -10.36 4.02
N GLU A 114 10.89 -11.33 3.42
CA GLU A 114 10.57 -12.76 3.52
C GLU A 114 10.98 -13.42 4.85
N GLY A 115 11.88 -12.80 5.61
CA GLY A 115 12.34 -13.33 6.90
C GLY A 115 11.26 -13.21 7.98
N LYS A 116 10.82 -14.33 8.56
CA LYS A 116 9.83 -14.31 9.67
C LYS A 116 10.33 -13.52 10.88
N ASP A 117 11.63 -13.45 11.08
CA ASP A 117 12.29 -12.71 12.16
C ASP A 117 12.65 -11.27 11.76
N ASP A 118 12.29 -10.83 10.55
CA ASP A 118 12.63 -9.50 10.06
C ASP A 118 11.73 -8.37 10.60
N ALA A 119 10.68 -8.66 11.34
CA ALA A 119 9.79 -7.64 11.92
C ALA A 119 10.54 -6.53 12.69
N PRO A 120 11.56 -6.83 13.53
CA PRO A 120 12.36 -5.79 14.19
C PRO A 120 13.20 -4.95 13.22
N LYS A 121 13.69 -5.55 12.12
CA LYS A 121 14.42 -4.87 11.05
C LYS A 121 13.49 -3.91 10.30
N VAL A 122 12.31 -4.37 9.92
CA VAL A 122 11.25 -3.56 9.30
C VAL A 122 10.88 -2.37 10.19
N ALA A 123 10.66 -2.61 11.49
CA ALA A 123 10.37 -1.56 12.46
C ALA A 123 11.49 -0.53 12.57
N THR A 124 12.73 -0.99 12.66
CA THR A 124 13.89 -0.11 12.77
C THR A 124 14.08 0.72 11.51
N PHE A 125 13.89 0.10 10.35
CA PHE A 125 13.95 0.77 9.06
C PHE A 125 12.94 1.93 8.99
N MET A 126 11.66 1.67 9.26
CA MET A 126 10.61 2.68 9.20
C MET A 126 10.78 3.78 10.26
N ARG A 127 11.23 3.44 11.47
CA ARG A 127 11.59 4.46 12.49
C ARG A 127 12.70 5.39 12.01
N GLY A 128 13.68 4.89 11.24
CA GLY A 128 14.73 5.71 10.64
C GLY A 128 14.22 6.79 9.71
N PHE A 129 13.06 6.59 9.08
CA PHE A 129 12.36 7.60 8.26
C PHE A 129 11.37 8.47 9.06
N GLY A 130 11.25 8.26 10.38
CA GLY A 130 10.30 9.00 11.21
C GLY A 130 8.83 8.71 10.87
N VAL A 131 8.55 7.50 10.36
CA VAL A 131 7.20 7.07 9.99
C VAL A 131 6.29 7.01 11.22
N THR A 132 5.07 7.54 11.08
CA THR A 132 4.05 7.58 12.14
C THR A 132 2.73 6.93 11.73
N PHE A 133 2.65 6.26 10.60
CA PHE A 133 1.50 5.47 10.17
C PHE A 133 1.67 3.97 10.52
N ASP A 134 0.64 3.17 10.23
CA ASP A 134 0.64 1.75 10.55
C ASP A 134 1.60 0.98 9.63
N VAL A 135 2.45 0.15 10.23
CA VAL A 135 3.40 -0.71 9.52
C VAL A 135 3.13 -2.15 9.92
N LEU A 136 2.91 -2.98 8.91
CA LEU A 136 2.65 -4.40 9.05
C LEU A 136 3.76 -5.20 8.37
N HIS A 137 3.88 -6.48 8.73
CA HIS A 137 4.83 -7.41 8.13
C HIS A 137 4.10 -8.68 7.68
N ASP A 138 4.27 -9.02 6.41
CA ASP A 138 3.70 -10.19 5.74
C ASP A 138 4.82 -11.01 5.07
N PRO A 139 5.60 -11.78 5.84
CA PRO A 139 6.74 -12.54 5.32
C PRO A 139 6.34 -13.67 4.36
N GLU A 140 5.07 -14.03 4.30
CA GLU A 140 4.53 -15.08 3.43
C GLU A 140 4.04 -14.52 2.09
N GLY A 141 4.05 -13.18 1.93
CA GLY A 141 3.61 -12.49 0.73
C GLY A 141 2.12 -12.72 0.42
N THR A 142 1.30 -12.89 1.44
CA THR A 142 -0.14 -13.10 1.28
C THR A 142 -0.79 -11.93 0.58
N ILE A 143 -0.42 -10.68 0.99
CA ILE A 143 -0.94 -9.47 0.35
C ILE A 143 -0.57 -9.42 -1.14
N GLN A 144 0.64 -9.85 -1.51
CA GLN A 144 1.06 -9.87 -2.92
C GLN A 144 0.18 -10.80 -3.76
N LYS A 145 -0.22 -11.94 -3.20
CA LYS A 145 -1.10 -12.91 -3.88
C LYS A 145 -2.51 -12.35 -4.01
N VAL A 146 -3.09 -11.80 -2.93
CA VAL A 146 -4.47 -11.31 -2.89
C VAL A 146 -4.64 -10.05 -3.75
N TYR A 147 -3.66 -9.14 -3.71
CA TYR A 147 -3.66 -7.91 -4.51
C TYR A 147 -3.07 -8.11 -5.90
N GLN A 148 -2.53 -9.32 -6.18
CA GLN A 148 -1.86 -9.67 -7.43
C GLN A 148 -0.81 -8.62 -7.82
N THR A 149 0.03 -8.25 -6.85
CA THR A 149 1.11 -7.30 -7.07
C THR A 149 2.19 -7.91 -7.95
N THR A 150 2.71 -7.15 -8.90
CA THR A 150 3.75 -7.59 -9.82
C THR A 150 5.15 -7.12 -9.42
N GLY A 151 5.22 -6.30 -8.37
CA GLY A 151 6.48 -5.75 -7.84
C GLY A 151 6.21 -4.79 -6.69
N VAL A 152 7.29 -4.24 -6.12
CA VAL A 152 7.23 -3.24 -5.06
C VAL A 152 8.00 -1.97 -5.47
N PRO A 153 7.54 -0.77 -5.06
CA PRO A 153 6.33 -0.52 -4.29
C PRO A 153 5.09 -0.57 -5.16
N GLU A 154 4.00 -1.07 -4.62
CA GLU A 154 2.69 -0.94 -5.24
C GLU A 154 1.69 -0.37 -4.23
N ASN A 155 0.95 0.65 -4.66
CA ASN A 155 0.11 1.46 -3.80
C ASN A 155 -1.34 1.41 -4.25
N PHE A 156 -2.27 1.28 -3.30
CA PHE A 156 -3.70 1.24 -3.55
C PHE A 156 -4.39 2.28 -2.67
N VAL A 157 -5.01 3.29 -3.28
CA VAL A 157 -5.89 4.23 -2.57
C VAL A 157 -7.30 3.66 -2.57
N ILE A 158 -7.86 3.45 -1.40
CA ILE A 158 -9.15 2.82 -1.16
C ILE A 158 -10.06 3.84 -0.51
N GLY A 159 -11.24 4.03 -1.10
CA GLY A 159 -12.28 4.90 -0.55
C GLY A 159 -12.93 4.31 0.71
N ALA A 160 -13.66 5.13 1.45
CA ALA A 160 -14.38 4.71 2.66
C ALA A 160 -15.41 3.59 2.40
N ASP A 161 -15.87 3.44 1.17
CA ASP A 161 -16.76 2.36 0.70
C ASP A 161 -16.02 1.04 0.40
N GLY A 162 -14.68 1.02 0.56
CA GLY A 162 -13.84 -0.14 0.29
C GLY A 162 -13.51 -0.37 -1.19
N VAL A 163 -13.74 0.61 -2.06
CA VAL A 163 -13.45 0.51 -3.51
C VAL A 163 -12.09 1.15 -3.82
N VAL A 164 -11.29 0.50 -4.64
CA VAL A 164 -10.00 1.01 -5.11
C VAL A 164 -10.22 2.21 -6.04
N ARG A 165 -9.66 3.35 -5.68
CA ARG A 165 -9.74 4.60 -6.43
C ARG A 165 -8.50 4.89 -7.26
N LYS A 166 -7.36 4.41 -6.80
CA LYS A 166 -6.09 4.54 -7.51
C LYS A 166 -5.21 3.33 -7.24
N LYS A 167 -4.54 2.85 -8.28
CA LYS A 167 -3.45 1.88 -8.23
C LYS A 167 -2.22 2.55 -8.84
N ALA A 168 -1.09 2.53 -8.16
CA ALA A 168 0.12 3.20 -8.62
C ALA A 168 1.38 2.50 -8.12
N TYR A 169 2.44 2.59 -8.90
CA TYR A 169 3.79 2.25 -8.48
C TYR A 169 4.45 3.45 -7.77
N ALA A 170 5.76 3.36 -7.54
CA ALA A 170 6.55 4.43 -6.93
C ALA A 170 6.22 5.82 -7.52
N GLN A 171 5.85 6.76 -6.65
CA GLN A 171 5.56 8.13 -7.05
C GLN A 171 5.74 9.11 -5.88
N ASP A 172 5.75 10.39 -6.20
CA ASP A 172 5.65 11.43 -5.18
C ASP A 172 4.20 11.56 -4.69
N TRP A 173 3.94 11.06 -3.49
CA TRP A 173 2.62 11.14 -2.86
C TRP A 173 2.27 12.56 -2.40
N ASN A 174 3.26 13.45 -2.36
CA ASN A 174 3.04 14.86 -2.04
C ASN A 174 2.66 15.70 -3.27
N ALA A 175 2.65 15.12 -4.46
CA ALA A 175 2.22 15.78 -5.70
C ALA A 175 0.77 16.30 -5.57
N PRO A 176 0.44 17.46 -6.18
CA PRO A 176 -0.87 18.10 -6.04
C PRO A 176 -2.05 17.19 -6.40
N GLU A 177 -1.91 16.37 -7.43
CA GLU A 177 -2.95 15.45 -7.88
C GLU A 177 -3.26 14.34 -6.88
N ASN A 178 -2.23 13.82 -6.19
CA ASN A 178 -2.39 12.81 -5.14
C ASN A 178 -3.06 13.41 -3.92
N ARG A 179 -2.63 14.60 -3.52
CA ARG A 179 -3.22 15.34 -2.40
C ARG A 179 -4.68 15.70 -2.67
N ALA A 180 -4.99 16.15 -3.89
CA ALA A 180 -6.36 16.47 -4.31
C ALA A 180 -7.26 15.24 -4.26
N LEU A 181 -6.78 14.08 -4.74
CA LEU A 181 -7.54 12.83 -4.66
C LEU A 181 -7.87 12.45 -3.21
N ILE A 182 -6.88 12.49 -2.31
CA ILE A 182 -7.11 12.16 -0.89
C ILE A 182 -8.08 13.15 -0.25
N ALA A 183 -7.92 14.45 -0.51
CA ALA A 183 -8.84 15.48 -0.01
C ALA A 183 -10.28 15.23 -0.46
N GLN A 184 -10.48 14.96 -1.77
CA GLN A 184 -11.79 14.65 -2.35
C GLN A 184 -12.43 13.43 -1.69
N LEU A 185 -11.69 12.32 -1.55
CA LEU A 185 -12.22 11.09 -0.95
C LEU A 185 -12.61 11.29 0.52
N LEU A 186 -11.86 12.10 1.25
CA LEU A 186 -12.20 12.47 2.62
C LEU A 186 -13.46 13.35 2.69
N ASP A 187 -13.64 14.28 1.76
CA ASP A 187 -14.85 15.09 1.66
C ASP A 187 -16.08 14.21 1.35
N GLU A 188 -15.95 13.28 0.40
CA GLU A 188 -16.99 12.30 0.04
C GLU A 188 -17.36 11.37 1.22
N SER A 189 -16.42 11.04 2.09
CA SER A 189 -16.66 10.20 3.26
C SER A 189 -17.31 10.91 4.44
N GLY A 190 -17.51 12.24 4.36
CA GLY A 190 -18.00 13.06 5.46
C GLY A 190 -16.96 13.27 6.57
N ALA A 191 -15.69 13.09 6.26
CA ALA A 191 -14.60 13.34 7.20
C ALA A 191 -14.55 14.81 7.67
N PRO A 192 -14.10 15.07 8.91
CA PRO A 192 -14.04 16.44 9.41
C PRO A 192 -13.12 17.31 8.53
N PRO A 193 -13.37 18.63 8.46
CA PRO A 193 -12.49 19.55 7.75
C PRO A 193 -11.07 19.52 8.36
N ALA A 194 -10.09 19.92 7.57
CA ALA A 194 -8.72 20.06 8.07
C ALA A 194 -8.68 21.05 9.25
N PRO A 195 -7.92 20.75 10.33
CA PRO A 195 -7.76 21.68 11.43
C PRO A 195 -7.18 23.01 10.92
N ALA A 196 -7.71 24.13 11.44
CA ALA A 196 -7.23 25.47 11.09
C ALA A 196 -5.74 25.57 11.40
N GLY A 197 -4.90 25.84 10.38
CA GLY A 197 -3.44 25.88 10.48
C GLY A 197 -2.71 24.70 9.82
N SER A 198 -3.43 23.75 9.25
CA SER A 198 -2.81 22.71 8.40
C SER A 198 -2.33 23.32 7.09
N PRO A 199 -1.10 23.00 6.59
CA PRO A 199 -0.49 23.64 5.42
C PRO A 199 -1.17 23.32 4.08
N ASN A 200 -2.42 22.89 4.09
CA ASN A 200 -3.23 22.61 2.91
C ASN A 200 -3.63 23.85 2.09
N GLY A 201 -3.06 25.05 2.37
CA GLY A 201 -3.39 26.32 1.72
C GLY A 201 -2.31 26.93 0.82
N THR A 202 -1.13 26.35 0.67
CA THR A 202 -0.08 26.91 -0.20
C THR A 202 0.65 25.81 -0.98
N PRO A 203 0.65 25.85 -2.31
CA PRO A 203 1.56 25.06 -3.11
C PRO A 203 2.91 25.79 -3.08
N ASN A 204 3.84 25.41 -2.24
CA ASN A 204 5.27 25.66 -2.34
C ASN A 204 5.95 25.53 -0.96
N GLY A 205 6.39 24.36 -0.64
CA GLY A 205 7.40 24.11 0.36
C GLY A 205 8.40 23.11 -0.22
N ALA A 206 9.63 23.54 -0.42
CA ALA A 206 10.71 22.72 -0.92
C ALA A 206 10.82 21.38 -0.18
N PRO A 207 11.18 20.27 -0.87
CA PRO A 207 11.36 18.99 -0.21
C PRO A 207 12.46 19.11 0.86
N ASN A 208 12.15 18.75 2.10
CA ASN A 208 13.16 18.51 3.11
C ASN A 208 14.10 17.43 2.58
N ALA A 209 15.32 17.83 2.25
CA ALA A 209 16.41 16.91 1.97
C ALA A 209 16.53 15.91 3.15
N PRO A 210 16.78 14.63 2.90
CA PRO A 210 17.09 13.68 3.96
C PRO A 210 18.27 14.22 4.77
N PRO A 211 18.34 13.96 6.08
CA PRO A 211 19.50 14.34 6.87
C PRO A 211 20.75 13.73 6.22
N ALA A 212 21.67 14.59 5.84
CA ALA A 212 22.96 14.19 5.31
C ALA A 212 23.59 13.24 6.34
N GLY A 213 23.68 11.97 5.99
CA GLY A 213 24.43 10.99 6.77
C GLY A 213 25.83 11.54 6.97
N GLY A 214 26.27 11.62 8.24
CA GLY A 214 27.57 12.14 8.60
C GLY A 214 28.65 11.46 7.79
N ALA A 215 29.25 12.18 6.89
CA ALA A 215 30.48 11.80 6.25
C ALA A 215 31.58 11.92 7.32
N GLU A 216 32.13 10.80 7.72
CA GLU A 216 33.41 10.81 8.47
C GLU A 216 34.48 11.45 7.60
N PRO A 217 35.24 12.42 8.13
CA PRO A 217 36.36 13.02 7.42
C PRO A 217 37.58 12.13 7.56
N GLY A 218 38.07 11.57 6.48
CA GLY A 218 39.47 11.26 6.37
C GLY A 218 39.91 9.79 6.35
N ALA A 219 39.95 9.21 5.16
CA ALA A 219 41.04 8.30 4.81
C ALA A 219 41.44 8.55 3.35
N ARG A 220 42.57 9.25 3.16
CA ARG A 220 43.23 9.28 1.86
C ARG A 220 43.72 7.86 1.52
N PRO A 221 43.46 7.35 0.31
CA PRO A 221 44.13 6.13 -0.13
C PRO A 221 45.62 6.42 -0.36
N THR A 222 46.48 5.82 0.45
CA THR A 222 47.91 5.73 0.19
C THR A 222 48.12 4.87 -1.05
N ALA A 223 48.75 5.47 -2.05
CA ALA A 223 49.18 4.78 -3.26
C ALA A 223 50.22 3.70 -2.91
N VAL A 224 49.94 2.46 -3.28
CA VAL A 224 50.86 1.34 -3.23
C VAL A 224 51.78 1.42 -4.46
N PRO A 225 53.13 1.47 -4.31
CA PRO A 225 54.03 1.49 -5.46
C PRO A 225 54.05 0.12 -6.13
N VAL A 226 53.78 0.09 -7.43
CA VAL A 226 53.95 -1.08 -8.31
C VAL A 226 55.45 -1.37 -8.47
N ARG A 227 55.90 -2.54 -8.04
CA ARG A 227 57.27 -3.04 -8.34
C ARG A 227 57.29 -3.58 -9.78
N PRO A 228 58.33 -3.22 -10.58
CA PRO A 228 58.51 -3.82 -11.89
C PRO A 228 59.06 -5.24 -11.74
N THR A 229 58.43 -6.21 -12.38
CA THR A 229 58.94 -7.56 -12.56
C THR A 229 60.01 -7.55 -13.63
N ALA A 230 61.24 -7.91 -13.23
CA ALA A 230 62.33 -8.17 -14.15
C ALA A 230 62.16 -9.53 -14.84
N SER A 231 62.33 -9.51 -16.16
CA SER A 231 62.42 -10.69 -17.04
C SER A 231 63.68 -11.51 -16.76
N ARG A 232 63.52 -12.81 -16.69
CA ARG A 232 64.43 -13.83 -17.26
C ARG A 232 63.65 -15.09 -17.58
#